data_52c1c1dcf85ea4ff194f59506a9daa04
#
_entry.id   52c1c1dcf85ea4ff194f59506a9daa04
#
_cell.length_a   1.000
_cell.length_b   1.000
_cell.length_c   1.000
_cell.angle_alpha   90.00
_cell.angle_beta   90.00
_cell.angle_gamma   90.00
#
_symmetry.space_group_name_H-M   'P 1'
#
loop_
_entity.id
_entity.type
_entity.pdbx_description
1 polymer ?
#
loop_
_entity_poly.entity_id
_entity_poly.type
_entity_poly.pdbx_seq_one_letter_code
_entity_poly.pdbx_strand_id
1 'polypeptide(L)'
;MHLTFFPPTTYFCNMSQMNKACCSIPPVKTDYQPKGKMEKCAGIDSYVVGPADSKTALVCVYDIFGFWDTTKQCADLLSEVMNTKVVMPDFLRGHPWPIDGFPPRNDEESKKLGEWFGTIASVPDRRKDLESVAAELKKNGAEKLGLYGFCWGGKVASLAGKAGTPFSGVSIIHPAMIAPEESKELTVPMAFFPSKDEPRDECDKYWDTLKSSHPELVEKSVYHYYGDMFHGFASARANLKDKANYDAAVDVYQRLANFFCNVFK
;
A
#
# COMPACT_ATOMS: atom_id res chain seq x y z
N MET A 1 25.22 -37.78 1.05
CA MET A 1 24.90 -36.35 0.89
C MET A 1 23.53 -36.15 1.54
N HIS A 2 23.51 -35.77 2.85
CA HIS A 2 22.27 -35.61 3.62
C HIS A 2 21.75 -34.18 3.43
N LEU A 3 20.64 -34.06 2.73
CA LEU A 3 19.84 -32.81 2.66
C LEU A 3 19.06 -32.70 3.98
N THR A 4 19.52 -31.84 4.87
CA THR A 4 18.74 -31.44 6.05
C THR A 4 17.62 -30.50 5.61
N PHE A 5 16.39 -31.01 5.62
CA PHE A 5 15.18 -30.21 5.53
C PHE A 5 15.08 -29.41 6.83
N PHE A 6 15.17 -28.07 6.74
CA PHE A 6 14.72 -27.19 7.79
C PHE A 6 13.19 -27.06 7.70
N PRO A 7 12.45 -27.24 8.80
CA PRO A 7 11.02 -26.99 8.79
C PRO A 7 10.74 -25.49 8.59
N PRO A 8 9.65 -25.10 7.94
CA PRO A 8 9.26 -23.70 7.82
C PRO A 8 8.99 -23.14 9.22
N THR A 9 9.86 -22.24 9.66
CA THR A 9 9.65 -21.50 10.91
C THR A 9 8.49 -20.54 10.70
N THR A 10 7.34 -20.88 11.28
CA THR A 10 6.17 -20.01 11.34
C THR A 10 6.50 -18.85 12.29
N TYR A 11 6.83 -17.68 11.72
CA TYR A 11 7.02 -16.44 12.48
C TYR A 11 5.66 -15.81 12.75
N PHE A 12 5.10 -16.06 13.92
CA PHE A 12 3.93 -15.33 14.40
C PHE A 12 4.38 -14.00 15.01
N CYS A 13 3.89 -12.89 14.48
CA CYS A 13 4.02 -11.59 15.10
C CYS A 13 3.09 -11.52 16.32
N ASN A 14 3.60 -11.97 17.47
CA ASN A 14 2.88 -11.89 18.74
C ASN A 14 2.97 -10.45 19.26
N MET A 15 1.84 -9.74 19.40
CA MET A 15 1.74 -8.32 19.78
C MET A 15 2.46 -7.94 21.10
N SER A 16 2.84 -8.91 21.92
CA SER A 16 3.50 -8.69 23.20
C SER A 16 5.05 -8.74 23.19
N GLN A 17 5.70 -9.10 22.06
CA GLN A 17 7.16 -9.29 21.98
C GLN A 17 7.77 -8.76 20.67
N MET A 18 7.40 -7.54 20.26
CA MET A 18 7.91 -6.98 19.00
C MET A 18 9.28 -6.34 19.19
N ASN A 19 10.35 -7.14 19.08
CA ASN A 19 11.69 -6.67 18.77
C ASN A 19 11.85 -6.54 17.25
N LYS A 20 12.69 -5.58 16.77
CA LYS A 20 13.00 -5.33 15.34
C LYS A 20 13.32 -6.59 14.51
N ALA A 21 13.72 -7.68 15.16
CA ALA A 21 14.03 -8.97 14.53
C ALA A 21 12.78 -9.79 14.15
N CYS A 22 11.60 -9.46 14.64
CA CYS A 22 10.39 -10.27 14.44
C CYS A 22 9.65 -10.00 13.12
N CYS A 23 10.05 -8.99 12.36
CA CYS A 23 9.34 -8.55 11.16
C CYS A 23 10.19 -8.67 9.89
N SER A 24 10.97 -9.74 9.72
CA SER A 24 11.59 -10.05 8.41
C SER A 24 10.53 -10.62 7.49
N ILE A 25 10.30 -9.99 6.34
CA ILE A 25 9.44 -10.56 5.32
C ILE A 25 10.11 -11.75 4.64
N PRO A 26 9.34 -12.80 4.24
CA PRO A 26 9.85 -13.87 3.40
C PRO A 26 10.42 -13.34 2.07
N PRO A 27 11.32 -14.10 1.39
CA PRO A 27 11.86 -13.69 0.10
C PRO A 27 10.76 -13.41 -0.94
N VAL A 28 10.84 -12.24 -1.60
CA VAL A 28 10.00 -11.88 -2.72
C VAL A 28 10.34 -12.77 -3.93
N LYS A 29 9.35 -13.20 -4.71
CA LYS A 29 9.51 -14.12 -5.84
C LYS A 29 9.16 -13.47 -7.16
N THR A 30 9.88 -13.85 -8.23
CA THR A 30 9.65 -13.34 -9.60
C THR A 30 8.54 -14.10 -10.35
N ASP A 31 8.23 -15.33 -9.90
CA ASP A 31 7.23 -16.26 -10.48
C ASP A 31 6.15 -16.56 -9.42
N TYR A 32 5.65 -15.52 -8.78
CA TYR A 32 4.78 -15.64 -7.63
C TYR A 32 3.40 -16.17 -7.99
N GLN A 33 2.90 -17.06 -7.15
CA GLN A 33 1.50 -17.50 -7.19
C GLN A 33 0.77 -16.90 -5.98
N PRO A 34 -0.22 -16.02 -6.21
CA PRO A 34 -1.00 -15.40 -5.14
C PRO A 34 -1.68 -16.43 -4.23
N LYS A 35 -1.66 -16.19 -2.92
CA LYS A 35 -2.21 -17.09 -1.89
C LYS A 35 -3.66 -16.76 -1.53
N GLY A 36 -4.09 -15.53 -1.78
CA GLY A 36 -5.44 -15.06 -1.45
C GLY A 36 -6.50 -15.52 -2.44
N LYS A 37 -7.73 -15.09 -2.21
CA LYS A 37 -8.92 -15.43 -3.01
C LYS A 37 -9.62 -14.16 -3.48
N MET A 38 -10.39 -14.28 -4.57
CA MET A 38 -11.32 -13.24 -4.98
C MET A 38 -12.63 -13.42 -4.22
N GLU A 39 -13.01 -12.42 -3.45
CA GLU A 39 -14.23 -12.37 -2.64
C GLU A 39 -14.88 -10.98 -2.79
N LYS A 40 -16.13 -10.82 -2.34
CA LYS A 40 -16.73 -9.48 -2.29
C LYS A 40 -16.49 -8.85 -0.91
N CYS A 41 -16.07 -7.58 -0.93
CA CYS A 41 -16.02 -6.73 0.25
C CYS A 41 -16.77 -5.43 -0.05
N ALA A 42 -17.78 -5.10 0.73
CA ALA A 42 -18.70 -3.99 0.48
C ALA A 42 -19.32 -4.01 -0.95
N GLY A 43 -19.60 -5.20 -1.47
CA GLY A 43 -20.11 -5.40 -2.82
C GLY A 43 -19.07 -5.28 -3.94
N ILE A 44 -17.81 -4.98 -3.61
CA ILE A 44 -16.71 -4.80 -4.55
C ILE A 44 -15.91 -6.11 -4.64
N ASP A 45 -15.63 -6.58 -5.85
CA ASP A 45 -14.72 -7.71 -6.05
C ASP A 45 -13.35 -7.37 -5.49
N SER A 46 -12.82 -8.22 -4.62
CA SER A 46 -11.63 -7.91 -3.83
C SER A 46 -10.72 -9.13 -3.75
N TYR A 47 -9.42 -8.91 -3.89
CA TYR A 47 -8.45 -9.92 -3.48
C TYR A 47 -8.31 -9.88 -1.96
N VAL A 48 -8.52 -11.02 -1.31
CA VAL A 48 -8.52 -11.15 0.16
C VAL A 48 -7.55 -12.24 0.59
N VAL A 49 -6.72 -11.94 1.57
CA VAL A 49 -5.77 -12.88 2.16
C VAL A 49 -5.67 -12.68 3.68
N GLY A 50 -5.33 -13.74 4.39
CA GLY A 50 -5.11 -13.75 5.83
C GLY A 50 -6.26 -14.28 6.66
N PRO A 51 -6.14 -14.25 8.01
CA PRO A 51 -7.12 -14.83 8.91
C PRO A 51 -8.48 -14.14 8.79
N ALA A 52 -9.56 -14.94 8.71
CA ALA A 52 -10.91 -14.41 8.58
C ALA A 52 -11.36 -13.61 9.82
N ASP A 53 -10.90 -14.03 11.01
CA ASP A 53 -11.23 -13.49 12.33
C ASP A 53 -10.20 -12.50 12.87
N SER A 54 -9.26 -12.03 12.02
CA SER A 54 -8.23 -11.08 12.42
C SER A 54 -8.84 -9.79 12.97
N LYS A 55 -8.31 -9.35 14.13
CA LYS A 55 -8.68 -8.08 14.78
C LYS A 55 -8.08 -6.86 14.09
N THR A 56 -7.15 -7.08 13.17
CA THR A 56 -6.54 -6.03 12.36
C THR A 56 -6.77 -6.32 10.88
N ALA A 57 -6.93 -5.25 10.08
CA ALA A 57 -6.98 -5.40 8.64
C ALA A 57 -6.23 -4.27 7.93
N LEU A 58 -5.62 -4.61 6.80
CA LEU A 58 -5.02 -3.66 5.87
C LEU A 58 -5.88 -3.58 4.60
N VAL A 59 -6.11 -2.37 4.12
CA VAL A 59 -6.70 -2.14 2.80
C VAL A 59 -5.61 -1.67 1.86
N CYS A 60 -5.50 -2.32 0.71
CA CYS A 60 -4.57 -1.98 -0.37
C CYS A 60 -5.30 -1.22 -1.48
N VAL A 61 -4.77 -0.06 -1.88
CA VAL A 61 -5.15 0.61 -3.12
C VAL A 61 -3.99 0.47 -4.09
N TYR A 62 -4.15 -0.35 -5.10
CA TYR A 62 -3.14 -0.61 -6.12
C TYR A 62 -2.89 0.63 -7.02
N ASP A 63 -1.98 0.52 -7.97
CA ASP A 63 -1.72 1.53 -8.99
C ASP A 63 -2.79 1.50 -10.13
N ILE A 64 -2.63 2.35 -11.14
CA ILE A 64 -3.57 2.43 -12.27
C ILE A 64 -3.70 1.15 -13.10
N PHE A 65 -2.80 0.20 -12.92
CA PHE A 65 -2.78 -1.06 -13.67
C PHE A 65 -3.59 -2.17 -13.01
N GLY A 66 -4.15 -1.94 -11.80
CA GLY A 66 -5.04 -2.88 -11.14
C GLY A 66 -4.34 -4.06 -10.45
N PHE A 67 -4.94 -5.23 -10.53
CA PHE A 67 -4.41 -6.44 -9.90
C PHE A 67 -3.16 -6.98 -10.63
N TRP A 68 -2.01 -6.89 -9.95
CA TRP A 68 -0.76 -7.50 -10.43
C TRP A 68 -0.20 -8.46 -9.38
N ASP A 69 0.55 -9.47 -9.83
CA ASP A 69 1.08 -10.49 -8.92
C ASP A 69 2.09 -9.92 -7.93
N THR A 70 2.87 -8.90 -8.31
CA THR A 70 3.75 -8.17 -7.40
C THR A 70 2.97 -7.45 -6.28
N THR A 71 1.85 -6.82 -6.61
CA THR A 71 1.00 -6.13 -5.63
C THR A 71 0.29 -7.12 -4.71
N LYS A 72 -0.20 -8.25 -5.28
CA LYS A 72 -0.78 -9.36 -4.49
C LYS A 72 0.26 -10.01 -3.59
N GLN A 73 1.51 -10.18 -4.08
CA GLN A 73 2.61 -10.72 -3.27
C GLN A 73 2.89 -9.83 -2.06
N CYS A 74 2.91 -8.51 -2.22
CA CYS A 74 3.02 -7.58 -1.10
C CYS A 74 1.89 -7.80 -0.07
N ALA A 75 0.65 -7.91 -0.52
CA ALA A 75 -0.50 -8.17 0.36
C ALA A 75 -0.36 -9.49 1.12
N ASP A 76 0.08 -10.55 0.44
CA ASP A 76 0.29 -11.87 1.04
C ASP A 76 1.42 -11.86 2.07
N LEU A 77 2.54 -11.18 1.76
CA LEU A 77 3.67 -11.02 2.68
C LEU A 77 3.28 -10.24 3.94
N LEU A 78 2.57 -9.13 3.79
CA LEU A 78 2.06 -8.35 4.91
C LEU A 78 1.10 -9.17 5.78
N SER A 79 0.19 -9.90 5.16
CA SER A 79 -0.72 -10.80 5.86
C SER A 79 0.00 -11.86 6.67
N GLU A 80 0.99 -12.52 6.07
CA GLU A 80 1.76 -13.59 6.70
C GLU A 80 2.58 -13.07 7.89
N VAL A 81 3.34 -11.98 7.69
CA VAL A 81 4.25 -11.42 8.70
C VAL A 81 3.49 -10.81 9.88
N MET A 82 2.38 -10.13 9.60
CA MET A 82 1.60 -9.42 10.61
C MET A 82 0.46 -10.26 11.19
N ASN A 83 0.20 -11.45 10.66
CA ASN A 83 -0.99 -12.25 10.96
C ASN A 83 -2.29 -11.41 10.88
N THR A 84 -2.40 -10.62 9.80
CA THR A 84 -3.49 -9.66 9.59
C THR A 84 -4.25 -9.98 8.31
N LYS A 85 -5.53 -9.61 8.26
CA LYS A 85 -6.29 -9.66 7.02
C LYS A 85 -5.84 -8.54 6.09
N VAL A 86 -5.61 -8.85 4.81
CA VAL A 86 -5.39 -7.82 3.78
C VAL A 86 -6.48 -7.92 2.72
N VAL A 87 -7.08 -6.80 2.40
CA VAL A 87 -8.11 -6.66 1.38
C VAL A 87 -7.65 -5.67 0.33
N MET A 88 -7.69 -6.08 -0.93
CA MET A 88 -7.39 -5.24 -2.08
C MET A 88 -8.64 -5.19 -2.96
N PRO A 89 -9.52 -4.20 -2.79
CA PRO A 89 -10.73 -4.04 -3.60
C PRO A 89 -10.42 -3.66 -5.04
N ASP A 90 -11.24 -4.12 -5.98
CA ASP A 90 -11.18 -3.66 -7.36
C ASP A 90 -11.77 -2.25 -7.50
N PHE A 91 -10.98 -1.26 -7.12
CA PHE A 91 -11.35 0.15 -7.21
C PHE A 91 -11.56 0.62 -8.65
N LEU A 92 -11.02 -0.08 -9.63
CA LEU A 92 -11.15 0.26 -11.06
C LEU A 92 -12.28 -0.51 -11.76
N ARG A 93 -13.01 -1.35 -11.02
CA ARG A 93 -14.20 -2.07 -11.53
C ARG A 93 -13.95 -2.91 -12.78
N GLY A 94 -12.80 -3.56 -12.86
CA GLY A 94 -12.38 -4.35 -14.03
C GLY A 94 -11.89 -3.52 -15.22
N HIS A 95 -11.67 -2.21 -15.03
CA HIS A 95 -11.19 -1.29 -16.07
C HIS A 95 -9.85 -0.62 -15.72
N PRO A 96 -8.80 -1.41 -15.41
CA PRO A 96 -7.47 -0.84 -15.19
C PRO A 96 -6.93 -0.20 -16.47
N TRP A 97 -6.05 0.78 -16.32
CA TRP A 97 -5.34 1.33 -17.48
C TRP A 97 -4.35 0.29 -18.02
N PRO A 98 -4.27 0.07 -19.35
CA PRO A 98 -3.31 -0.87 -19.94
C PRO A 98 -1.87 -0.44 -19.65
N ILE A 99 -1.01 -1.38 -19.23
CA ILE A 99 0.38 -1.04 -18.84
C ILE A 99 1.21 -0.55 -20.02
N ASP A 100 1.00 -1.10 -21.21
CA ASP A 100 1.62 -0.69 -22.47
C ASP A 100 0.98 0.58 -23.10
N GLY A 101 -0.13 1.05 -22.53
CA GLY A 101 -0.76 2.33 -22.85
C GLY A 101 -0.27 3.49 -21.99
N PHE A 102 0.75 3.29 -21.15
CA PHE A 102 1.30 4.33 -20.29
C PHE A 102 2.84 4.45 -20.44
N PRO A 103 3.38 5.68 -20.60
CA PRO A 103 2.70 6.98 -20.71
C PRO A 103 1.90 7.14 -22.00
N PRO A 104 0.90 8.04 -22.06
CA PRO A 104 0.16 8.33 -23.28
C PRO A 104 1.11 8.90 -24.36
N ARG A 105 0.94 8.47 -25.61
CA ARG A 105 1.86 8.76 -26.73
C ARG A 105 1.45 9.97 -27.57
N ASN A 106 0.22 10.46 -27.38
CA ASN A 106 -0.34 11.59 -28.11
C ASN A 106 -1.47 12.27 -27.32
N ASP A 107 -1.99 13.38 -27.83
CA ASP A 107 -3.04 14.17 -27.17
C ASP A 107 -4.36 13.41 -27.01
N GLU A 108 -4.72 12.53 -27.96
CA GLU A 108 -5.93 11.72 -27.87
C GLU A 108 -5.84 10.72 -26.72
N GLU A 109 -4.71 10.02 -26.58
CA GLU A 109 -4.45 9.12 -25.46
C GLU A 109 -4.39 9.88 -24.12
N SER A 110 -3.78 11.07 -24.11
CA SER A 110 -3.75 11.94 -22.93
C SER A 110 -5.16 12.37 -22.51
N LYS A 111 -6.02 12.70 -23.46
CA LYS A 111 -7.42 13.04 -23.20
C LYS A 111 -8.19 11.83 -22.64
N LYS A 112 -8.05 10.65 -23.23
CA LYS A 112 -8.66 9.41 -22.74
C LYS A 112 -8.21 9.08 -21.31
N LEU A 113 -6.93 9.25 -21.02
CA LEU A 113 -6.39 9.05 -19.66
C LEU A 113 -7.01 10.06 -18.67
N GLY A 114 -7.14 11.33 -19.06
CA GLY A 114 -7.80 12.35 -18.25
C GLY A 114 -9.27 12.03 -17.97
N GLU A 115 -10.03 11.58 -18.97
CA GLU A 115 -11.42 11.15 -18.83
C GLU A 115 -11.53 9.93 -17.91
N TRP A 116 -10.62 8.97 -18.04
CA TRP A 116 -10.55 7.79 -17.20
C TRP A 116 -10.26 8.17 -15.72
N PHE A 117 -9.33 9.11 -15.46
CA PHE A 117 -9.11 9.63 -14.11
C PHE A 117 -10.33 10.37 -13.54
N GLY A 118 -11.10 11.05 -14.38
CA GLY A 118 -12.30 11.75 -13.98
C GLY A 118 -13.50 10.84 -13.70
N THR A 119 -13.45 9.59 -14.14
CA THR A 119 -14.56 8.62 -14.07
C THR A 119 -14.15 7.36 -13.30
N ILE A 120 -13.47 6.42 -13.97
CA ILE A 120 -13.10 5.12 -13.39
C ILE A 120 -12.18 5.27 -12.17
N ALA A 121 -11.15 6.11 -12.27
CA ALA A 121 -10.19 6.36 -11.21
C ALA A 121 -10.49 7.65 -10.41
N SER A 122 -11.73 8.07 -10.34
CA SER A 122 -12.17 9.24 -9.58
C SER A 122 -11.80 9.10 -8.10
N VAL A 123 -10.87 9.91 -7.62
CA VAL A 123 -10.39 9.85 -6.23
C VAL A 123 -11.52 10.09 -5.23
N PRO A 124 -12.45 11.07 -5.42
CA PRO A 124 -13.59 11.26 -4.52
C PRO A 124 -14.47 10.00 -4.39
N ASP A 125 -14.72 9.31 -5.50
CA ASP A 125 -15.57 8.11 -5.47
C ASP A 125 -14.86 6.93 -4.84
N ARG A 126 -13.58 6.76 -5.10
CA ARG A 126 -12.78 5.69 -4.46
C ARG A 126 -12.64 5.89 -2.95
N ARG A 127 -12.65 7.12 -2.48
CA ARG A 127 -12.74 7.40 -1.03
C ARG A 127 -14.06 6.91 -0.41
N LYS A 128 -15.19 7.10 -1.08
CA LYS A 128 -16.48 6.52 -0.64
C LYS A 128 -16.45 5.00 -0.60
N ASP A 129 -15.82 4.38 -1.60
CA ASP A 129 -15.60 2.93 -1.61
C ASP A 129 -14.76 2.49 -0.40
N LEU A 130 -13.69 3.21 -0.06
CA LEU A 130 -12.85 2.94 1.12
C LEU A 130 -13.66 3.02 2.42
N GLU A 131 -14.53 4.01 2.56
CA GLU A 131 -15.41 4.14 3.73
C GLU A 131 -16.33 2.92 3.87
N SER A 132 -16.90 2.45 2.75
CA SER A 132 -17.77 1.28 2.71
C SER A 132 -17.00 -0.01 3.06
N VAL A 133 -15.80 -0.18 2.50
CA VAL A 133 -14.91 -1.31 2.80
C VAL A 133 -14.51 -1.31 4.28
N ALA A 134 -14.11 -0.15 4.81
CA ALA A 134 -13.73 -0.02 6.22
C ALA A 134 -14.90 -0.33 7.16
N ALA A 135 -16.11 0.13 6.82
CA ALA A 135 -17.32 -0.17 7.60
C ALA A 135 -17.61 -1.66 7.63
N GLU A 136 -17.49 -2.37 6.49
CA GLU A 136 -17.68 -3.81 6.42
C GLU A 136 -16.60 -4.57 7.20
N LEU A 137 -15.34 -4.19 7.11
CA LEU A 137 -14.26 -4.80 7.88
C LEU A 137 -14.48 -4.65 9.38
N LYS A 138 -14.89 -3.47 9.85
CA LYS A 138 -15.24 -3.23 11.25
C LYS A 138 -16.44 -4.06 11.68
N LYS A 139 -17.49 -4.12 10.87
CA LYS A 139 -18.67 -4.97 11.13
C LYS A 139 -18.28 -6.46 11.26
N ASN A 140 -17.29 -6.91 10.51
CA ASN A 140 -16.77 -8.28 10.54
C ASN A 140 -15.70 -8.50 11.63
N GLY A 141 -15.52 -7.55 12.56
CA GLY A 141 -14.75 -7.72 13.80
C GLY A 141 -13.34 -7.17 13.76
N ALA A 142 -12.93 -6.44 12.71
CA ALA A 142 -11.66 -5.72 12.70
C ALA A 142 -11.73 -4.49 13.63
N GLU A 143 -10.81 -4.39 14.56
CA GLU A 143 -10.72 -3.31 15.55
C GLU A 143 -9.82 -2.18 15.07
N LYS A 144 -8.71 -2.51 14.40
CA LYS A 144 -7.77 -1.55 13.81
C LYS A 144 -7.62 -1.77 12.31
N LEU A 145 -7.67 -0.69 11.56
CA LEU A 145 -7.54 -0.69 10.11
C LEU A 145 -6.32 0.14 9.69
N GLY A 146 -5.54 -0.37 8.74
CA GLY A 146 -4.49 0.38 8.06
C GLY A 146 -4.81 0.50 6.57
N LEU A 147 -4.27 1.53 5.93
CA LEU A 147 -4.45 1.78 4.51
C LEU A 147 -3.10 2.01 3.86
N TYR A 148 -2.82 1.34 2.75
CA TYR A 148 -1.64 1.62 1.95
C TYR A 148 -1.99 1.70 0.47
N GLY A 149 -1.26 2.55 -0.25
CA GLY A 149 -1.51 2.74 -1.67
C GLY A 149 -0.25 2.98 -2.49
N PHE A 150 -0.29 2.51 -3.73
CA PHE A 150 0.76 2.64 -4.72
C PHE A 150 0.37 3.65 -5.80
N CYS A 151 1.26 4.53 -6.23
CA CYS A 151 1.03 5.46 -7.33
C CYS A 151 -0.24 6.31 -7.10
N TRP A 152 -1.23 6.20 -7.98
CA TRP A 152 -2.56 6.76 -7.82
C TRP A 152 -3.24 6.32 -6.50
N GLY A 153 -3.10 5.06 -6.13
CA GLY A 153 -3.58 4.56 -4.84
C GLY A 153 -2.92 5.25 -3.65
N GLY A 154 -1.68 5.71 -3.80
CA GLY A 154 -1.01 6.56 -2.80
C GLY A 154 -1.72 7.88 -2.62
N LYS A 155 -2.18 8.52 -3.71
CA LYS A 155 -3.01 9.73 -3.64
C LYS A 155 -4.33 9.49 -2.91
N VAL A 156 -5.00 8.38 -3.23
CA VAL A 156 -6.25 7.99 -2.55
C VAL A 156 -6.01 7.78 -1.05
N ALA A 157 -4.93 7.09 -0.68
CA ALA A 157 -4.57 6.81 0.71
C ALA A 157 -4.21 8.08 1.49
N SER A 158 -3.43 9.00 0.90
CA SER A 158 -3.11 10.30 1.51
C SER A 158 -4.38 11.06 1.88
N LEU A 159 -5.30 11.19 0.94
CA LEU A 159 -6.55 11.92 1.16
C LEU A 159 -7.53 11.20 2.12
N ALA A 160 -7.39 9.89 2.28
CA ALA A 160 -8.18 9.12 3.23
C ALA A 160 -7.65 9.18 4.67
N GLY A 161 -6.42 9.68 4.91
CA GLY A 161 -5.83 9.85 6.24
C GLY A 161 -6.26 11.10 7.00
N LYS A 162 -7.25 11.83 6.49
CA LYS A 162 -7.75 13.11 7.05
C LYS A 162 -8.78 12.89 8.17
N ALA A 163 -9.23 14.00 8.77
CA ALA A 163 -10.21 13.98 9.86
C ALA A 163 -11.41 13.09 9.56
N GLY A 164 -11.80 12.28 10.54
CA GLY A 164 -12.89 11.29 10.42
C GLY A 164 -12.48 9.98 9.75
N THR A 165 -11.20 9.79 9.45
CA THR A 165 -10.68 8.54 8.87
C THR A 165 -10.99 7.32 9.77
N PRO A 166 -11.41 6.19 9.19
CA PRO A 166 -11.54 4.93 9.92
C PRO A 166 -10.20 4.21 10.14
N PHE A 167 -9.11 4.70 9.50
CA PHE A 167 -7.80 4.06 9.50
C PHE A 167 -6.93 4.57 10.65
N SER A 168 -6.14 3.69 11.24
CA SER A 168 -5.19 4.00 12.32
C SER A 168 -3.86 4.58 11.78
N GLY A 169 -3.59 4.41 10.50
CA GLY A 169 -2.43 4.92 9.79
C GLY A 169 -2.54 4.68 8.30
N VAL A 170 -1.82 5.48 7.53
CA VAL A 170 -1.80 5.39 6.07
C VAL A 170 -0.38 5.26 5.54
N SER A 171 -0.21 4.58 4.41
CA SER A 171 1.09 4.57 3.71
C SER A 171 0.91 4.90 2.24
N ILE A 172 1.87 5.68 1.71
CA ILE A 172 1.90 6.08 0.31
C ILE A 172 3.26 5.70 -0.29
N ILE A 173 3.22 4.88 -1.34
CA ILE A 173 4.40 4.29 -1.96
C ILE A 173 4.49 4.80 -3.40
N HIS A 174 5.61 5.43 -3.78
CA HIS A 174 5.81 6.14 -5.05
C HIS A 174 4.52 6.85 -5.50
N PRO A 175 3.97 7.78 -4.67
CA PRO A 175 2.64 8.33 -4.90
C PRO A 175 2.60 9.26 -6.11
N ALA A 176 1.53 9.18 -6.87
CA ALA A 176 1.22 10.18 -7.90
C ALA A 176 0.63 11.45 -7.27
N MET A 177 0.72 12.58 -7.98
CA MET A 177 0.02 13.83 -7.65
C MET A 177 0.27 14.34 -6.22
N ILE A 178 1.54 14.37 -5.81
CA ILE A 178 1.93 14.89 -4.50
C ILE A 178 1.53 16.37 -4.41
N ALA A 179 0.90 16.73 -3.28
CA ALA A 179 0.54 18.11 -2.96
C ALA A 179 0.90 18.37 -1.48
N PRO A 180 1.98 19.10 -1.20
CA PRO A 180 2.51 19.29 0.17
C PRO A 180 1.48 19.78 1.19
N GLU A 181 0.57 20.65 0.77
CA GLU A 181 -0.45 21.21 1.65
C GLU A 181 -1.43 20.15 2.20
N GLU A 182 -1.57 19.01 1.51
CA GLU A 182 -2.47 17.93 1.94
C GLU A 182 -2.00 17.25 3.22
N SER A 183 -0.69 17.32 3.52
CA SER A 183 -0.13 16.76 4.75
C SER A 183 -0.60 17.48 6.01
N LYS A 184 -1.03 18.75 5.91
CA LYS A 184 -1.64 19.51 7.01
C LYS A 184 -2.96 18.93 7.50
N GLU A 185 -3.65 18.19 6.66
CA GLU A 185 -4.97 17.63 6.98
C GLU A 185 -4.90 16.21 7.54
N LEU A 186 -3.70 15.62 7.60
CA LEU A 186 -3.52 14.28 8.16
C LEU A 186 -3.81 14.28 9.67
N THR A 187 -4.52 13.25 10.10
CA THR A 187 -4.86 13.05 11.52
C THR A 187 -4.37 11.72 12.07
N VAL A 188 -3.64 10.97 11.24
CA VAL A 188 -3.05 9.66 11.58
C VAL A 188 -1.61 9.56 11.09
N PRO A 189 -0.77 8.72 11.71
CA PRO A 189 0.59 8.48 11.26
C PRO A 189 0.67 8.06 9.79
N MET A 190 1.74 8.48 9.12
CA MET A 190 2.00 8.18 7.72
C MET A 190 3.34 7.51 7.49
N ALA A 191 3.38 6.50 6.61
CA ALA A 191 4.61 6.02 5.99
C ALA A 191 4.68 6.53 4.55
N PHE A 192 5.74 7.28 4.22
CA PHE A 192 5.91 7.93 2.92
C PHE A 192 7.20 7.44 2.24
N PHE A 193 7.04 6.78 1.09
CA PHE A 193 8.09 6.08 0.35
C PHE A 193 8.15 6.53 -1.12
N PRO A 194 8.59 7.77 -1.41
CA PRO A 194 8.72 8.24 -2.79
C PRO A 194 9.95 7.64 -3.50
N SER A 195 9.88 7.59 -4.83
CA SER A 195 10.97 7.23 -5.73
C SER A 195 11.66 8.48 -6.31
N LYS A 196 12.68 8.30 -7.18
CA LYS A 196 13.37 9.42 -7.83
C LYS A 196 12.49 10.18 -8.83
N ASP A 197 11.41 9.55 -9.31
CA ASP A 197 10.53 10.15 -10.30
C ASP A 197 9.49 11.10 -9.68
N GLU A 198 9.28 11.04 -8.35
CA GLU A 198 8.54 12.07 -7.63
C GLU A 198 9.48 13.28 -7.35
N PRO A 199 9.02 14.54 -7.58
CA PRO A 199 9.85 15.73 -7.34
C PRO A 199 10.35 15.77 -5.89
N ARG A 200 11.67 15.68 -5.71
CA ARG A 200 12.32 15.57 -4.41
C ARG A 200 11.94 16.72 -3.46
N ASP A 201 11.95 17.94 -3.97
CA ASP A 201 11.60 19.15 -3.25
C ASP A 201 10.14 19.15 -2.76
N GLU A 202 9.20 18.65 -3.57
CA GLU A 202 7.80 18.50 -3.18
C GLU A 202 7.63 17.39 -2.13
N CYS A 203 8.40 16.29 -2.23
CA CYS A 203 8.38 15.23 -1.24
C CYS A 203 8.92 15.72 0.12
N ASP A 204 10.06 16.41 0.12
CA ASP A 204 10.66 16.96 1.32
C ASP A 204 9.73 18.03 1.94
N LYS A 205 9.13 18.90 1.12
CA LYS A 205 8.14 19.89 1.56
C LYS A 205 6.89 19.25 2.15
N TYR A 206 6.39 18.14 1.56
CA TYR A 206 5.27 17.36 2.12
C TYR A 206 5.60 16.87 3.53
N TRP A 207 6.79 16.29 3.69
CA TRP A 207 7.26 15.79 4.98
C TRP A 207 7.51 16.90 6.00
N ASP A 208 8.11 18.01 5.59
CA ASP A 208 8.36 19.18 6.47
C ASP A 208 7.05 19.86 6.90
N THR A 209 6.06 19.89 6.01
CA THR A 209 4.72 20.37 6.31
C THR A 209 4.03 19.48 7.35
N LEU A 210 4.14 18.16 7.22
CA LEU A 210 3.64 17.22 8.24
C LEU A 210 4.32 17.46 9.60
N LYS A 211 5.65 17.58 9.62
CA LYS A 211 6.42 17.82 10.86
C LYS A 211 6.02 19.11 11.58
N SER A 212 5.76 20.16 10.82
CA SER A 212 5.40 21.45 11.39
C SER A 212 3.94 21.54 11.82
N SER A 213 3.04 20.85 11.12
CA SER A 213 1.59 20.88 11.42
C SER A 213 1.17 19.86 12.46
N HIS A 214 1.82 18.69 12.47
CA HIS A 214 1.47 17.53 13.30
C HIS A 214 2.72 16.84 13.90
N PRO A 215 3.49 17.54 14.72
CA PRO A 215 4.70 16.96 15.34
C PRO A 215 4.41 15.68 16.13
N GLU A 216 3.21 15.54 16.70
CA GLU A 216 2.75 14.36 17.43
C GLU A 216 2.60 13.12 16.56
N LEU A 217 2.36 13.26 15.25
CA LEU A 217 2.27 12.14 14.34
C LEU A 217 3.65 11.65 13.88
N VAL A 218 4.65 12.53 13.90
CA VAL A 218 5.99 12.25 13.32
C VAL A 218 6.68 11.10 14.02
N GLU A 219 6.53 10.97 15.34
CA GLU A 219 7.14 9.90 16.13
C GLU A 219 6.75 8.49 15.62
N LYS A 220 5.53 8.35 15.11
CA LYS A 220 4.99 7.09 14.55
C LYS A 220 5.04 7.05 13.04
N SER A 221 5.44 8.14 12.39
CA SER A 221 5.51 8.25 10.93
C SER A 221 6.88 7.88 10.38
N VAL A 222 6.95 7.53 9.11
CA VAL A 222 8.19 7.12 8.44
C VAL A 222 8.30 7.85 7.11
N TYR A 223 9.49 8.42 6.83
CA TYR A 223 9.85 8.93 5.51
C TYR A 223 11.13 8.25 5.03
N HIS A 224 11.10 7.67 3.83
CA HIS A 224 12.28 7.13 3.21
C HIS A 224 12.21 7.31 1.68
N TYR A 225 13.14 8.08 1.13
CA TYR A 225 13.22 8.39 -0.29
C TYR A 225 14.08 7.36 -1.03
N TYR A 226 13.49 6.67 -2.00
CA TYR A 226 14.15 5.68 -2.85
C TYR A 226 14.74 6.36 -4.10
N GLY A 227 15.83 7.12 -3.92
CA GLY A 227 16.44 7.98 -4.95
C GLY A 227 17.04 7.24 -6.15
N ASP A 228 17.23 5.93 -6.05
CA ASP A 228 17.73 5.09 -7.13
C ASP A 228 16.62 4.32 -7.86
N MET A 229 15.38 4.39 -7.34
CA MET A 229 14.24 3.64 -7.87
C MET A 229 13.32 4.53 -8.70
N PHE A 230 12.69 3.92 -9.70
CA PHE A 230 11.72 4.54 -10.60
C PHE A 230 10.29 4.44 -10.03
N HIS A 231 9.38 5.29 -10.52
CA HIS A 231 7.96 5.22 -10.17
C HIS A 231 7.34 3.87 -10.55
N GLY A 232 6.75 3.17 -9.58
CA GLY A 232 6.18 1.83 -9.76
C GLY A 232 7.12 0.68 -9.39
N PHE A 233 8.32 0.96 -8.83
CA PHE A 233 9.32 -0.05 -8.47
C PHE A 233 8.83 -1.13 -7.48
N ALA A 234 7.76 -0.87 -6.77
CA ALA A 234 7.20 -1.75 -5.75
C ALA A 234 5.78 -2.28 -6.08
N SER A 235 5.30 -2.08 -7.32
CA SER A 235 3.96 -2.48 -7.75
C SER A 235 3.99 -3.12 -9.14
N ALA A 236 3.02 -2.88 -10.02
CA ALA A 236 2.88 -3.52 -11.32
C ALA A 236 4.13 -3.42 -12.23
N ARG A 237 4.88 -2.33 -12.13
CA ARG A 237 6.08 -2.09 -12.96
C ARG A 237 7.38 -2.64 -12.36
N ALA A 238 7.32 -3.25 -11.18
CA ALA A 238 8.51 -3.77 -10.52
C ALA A 238 9.22 -4.83 -11.38
N ASN A 239 10.53 -4.68 -11.57
CA ASN A 239 11.38 -5.67 -12.20
C ASN A 239 12.15 -6.46 -11.12
N LEU A 240 11.52 -7.49 -10.59
CA LEU A 240 12.10 -8.31 -9.52
C LEU A 240 13.26 -9.20 -9.96
N LYS A 241 13.60 -9.22 -11.26
CA LYS A 241 14.82 -9.88 -11.79
C LYS A 241 16.02 -8.95 -11.70
N ASP A 242 15.82 -7.66 -11.62
CA ASP A 242 16.87 -6.69 -11.33
C ASP A 242 17.13 -6.65 -9.82
N LYS A 243 18.40 -6.87 -9.43
CA LYS A 243 18.74 -6.98 -8.00
C LYS A 243 18.48 -5.72 -7.22
N ALA A 244 18.76 -4.55 -7.80
CA ALA A 244 18.55 -3.28 -7.10
C ALA A 244 17.06 -3.01 -6.88
N ASN A 245 16.21 -3.28 -7.88
CA ASN A 245 14.78 -3.16 -7.74
C ASN A 245 14.20 -4.21 -6.77
N TYR A 246 14.70 -5.45 -6.83
CA TYR A 246 14.31 -6.49 -5.88
C TYR A 246 14.60 -6.07 -4.43
N ASP A 247 15.83 -5.64 -4.13
CA ASP A 247 16.25 -5.22 -2.80
C ASP A 247 15.40 -4.04 -2.28
N ALA A 248 15.11 -3.05 -3.15
CA ALA A 248 14.27 -1.91 -2.82
C ALA A 248 12.80 -2.31 -2.56
N ALA A 249 12.25 -3.24 -3.34
CA ALA A 249 10.89 -3.76 -3.12
C ALA A 249 10.79 -4.52 -1.80
N VAL A 250 11.80 -5.35 -1.47
CA VAL A 250 11.89 -6.04 -0.17
C VAL A 250 11.97 -5.02 0.98
N ASP A 251 12.81 -3.99 0.86
CA ASP A 251 12.99 -2.99 1.91
C ASP A 251 11.69 -2.19 2.14
N VAL A 252 11.00 -1.75 1.08
CA VAL A 252 9.73 -1.01 1.25
C VAL A 252 8.64 -1.88 1.87
N TYR A 253 8.54 -3.16 1.51
CA TYR A 253 7.55 -4.07 2.11
C TYR A 253 7.87 -4.33 3.59
N GLN A 254 9.15 -4.46 3.94
CA GLN A 254 9.58 -4.58 5.34
C GLN A 254 9.27 -3.32 6.16
N ARG A 255 9.54 -2.12 5.62
CA ARG A 255 9.21 -0.86 6.26
C ARG A 255 7.70 -0.70 6.45
N LEU A 256 6.93 -1.11 5.47
CA LEU A 256 5.47 -1.09 5.51
C LEU A 256 4.93 -1.99 6.63
N ALA A 257 5.43 -3.23 6.72
CA ALA A 257 5.09 -4.15 7.81
C ALA A 257 5.45 -3.55 9.19
N ASN A 258 6.68 -3.04 9.34
CA ASN A 258 7.13 -2.41 10.59
C ASN A 258 6.27 -1.21 10.99
N PHE A 259 5.91 -0.36 10.02
CA PHE A 259 5.05 0.79 10.24
C PHE A 259 3.68 0.36 10.79
N PHE A 260 2.97 -0.53 10.11
CA PHE A 260 1.66 -0.96 10.56
C PHE A 260 1.71 -1.77 11.86
N CYS A 261 2.75 -2.57 12.07
CA CYS A 261 2.97 -3.22 13.35
C CYS A 261 3.09 -2.19 14.50
N ASN A 262 3.73 -1.05 14.27
CA ASN A 262 3.83 0.02 15.28
C ASN A 262 2.50 0.78 15.45
N VAL A 263 1.79 1.04 14.37
CA VAL A 263 0.49 1.74 14.39
C VAL A 263 -0.60 0.89 15.06
N PHE A 264 -0.52 -0.42 14.96
CA PHE A 264 -1.51 -1.34 15.54
C PHE A 264 -1.24 -1.73 17.01
N LYS A 265 -0.13 -1.30 17.59
CA LYS A 265 0.09 -1.37 19.05
C LYS A 265 -0.87 -0.43 19.80
#